data_7a1cc52b521cafb1f681c4526a8e37fd
#
_entry.id   7a1cc52b521cafb1f681c4526a8e37fd
#
_cell.length_a   1.000
_cell.length_b   1.000
_cell.length_c   1.000
_cell.angle_alpha   90.00
_cell.angle_beta   90.00
_cell.angle_gamma   90.00
#
_symmetry.space_group_name_H-M   'P 1'
#
loop_
_entity.id
_entity.type
_entity.pdbx_description
1 polymer ?
#
loop_
_entity_poly.entity_id
_entity_poly.type
_entity_poly.pdbx_seq_one_letter_code
_entity_poly.pdbx_strand_id
1 'polypeptide(L)'
;MRLAAAVLVITCHTSPLAGVSVVGDLLTRIVARVAVPFYFMATGLFTISRYHRDNGGRKKHLKKIGFIYAAAVLLYLPLNIYQDYFNRPNLLPNLLRGLVFDGTVYHLWHLPAAMLGLTIVWRLVEKLDYPKGLAVAAVLYLVGLFGDSYYGIVGRLPVVKKFYDLLFQLFDYTRNGIFFAPIFLM
;
A
#
# COMPACT_ATOMS: atom_id res chain seq x y z
N MET A 1 20.07 8.15 2.38
CA MET A 1 18.68 8.22 1.91
C MET A 1 17.69 7.34 2.69
N ARG A 2 17.98 6.06 3.00
CA ARG A 2 17.06 5.18 3.75
C ARG A 2 16.71 5.72 5.15
N LEU A 3 17.67 6.26 5.88
CA LEU A 3 17.43 6.87 7.20
C LEU A 3 16.51 8.09 7.11
N ALA A 4 16.74 8.97 6.15
CA ALA A 4 15.89 10.13 5.94
C ALA A 4 14.44 9.75 5.62
N ALA A 5 14.24 8.74 4.76
CA ALA A 5 12.92 8.21 4.47
C ALA A 5 12.25 7.57 5.70
N ALA A 6 13.01 6.87 6.57
CA ALA A 6 12.49 6.34 7.82
C ALA A 6 12.03 7.45 8.78
N VAL A 7 12.82 8.52 8.90
CA VAL A 7 12.44 9.71 9.68
C VAL A 7 11.16 10.35 9.12
N LEU A 8 11.03 10.46 7.79
CA LEU A 8 9.81 11.00 7.17
C LEU A 8 8.58 10.11 7.46
N VAL A 9 8.72 8.79 7.45
CA VAL A 9 7.61 7.88 7.84
C VAL A 9 7.20 8.14 9.29
N ILE A 10 8.16 8.22 10.21
CA ILE A 10 7.88 8.52 11.62
C ILE A 10 7.16 9.88 11.72
N THR A 11 7.68 10.92 11.05
CA THR A 11 7.07 12.25 11.03
C THR A 11 5.64 12.23 10.49
N CYS A 12 5.36 11.44 9.46
CA CYS A 12 4.01 11.29 8.90
C CYS A 12 3.01 10.70 9.91
N HIS A 13 3.47 9.82 10.78
CA HIS A 13 2.59 9.12 11.73
C HIS A 13 2.50 9.80 13.10
N THR A 14 3.55 10.50 13.52
CA THR A 14 3.57 11.19 14.83
C THR A 14 3.15 12.66 14.73
N SER A 15 3.19 13.23 13.52
CA SER A 15 2.86 14.64 13.24
C SER A 15 3.45 15.62 14.25
N PRO A 16 4.76 15.55 14.58
CA PRO A 16 5.36 16.26 15.71
C PRO A 16 5.32 17.78 15.54
N LEU A 17 5.13 18.28 14.32
CA LEU A 17 5.11 19.71 13.98
C LEU A 17 3.70 20.18 13.53
N ALA A 18 2.67 19.35 13.69
CA ALA A 18 1.31 19.73 13.31
C ALA A 18 0.79 20.86 14.22
N GLY A 19 0.29 21.93 13.61
CA GLY A 19 -0.26 23.07 14.33
C GLY A 19 0.78 24.06 14.88
N VAL A 20 2.09 23.80 14.72
CA VAL A 20 3.15 24.72 15.18
C VAL A 20 3.43 25.80 14.15
N SER A 21 3.42 25.46 12.86
CA SER A 21 3.65 26.39 11.76
C SER A 21 3.18 25.82 10.43
N VAL A 22 2.96 26.70 9.44
CA VAL A 22 2.65 26.30 8.05
C VAL A 22 3.73 25.37 7.47
N VAL A 23 5.00 25.60 7.84
CA VAL A 23 6.12 24.75 7.42
C VAL A 23 6.02 23.36 8.05
N GLY A 24 5.61 23.26 9.30
CA GLY A 24 5.36 21.99 9.99
C GLY A 24 4.24 21.16 9.32
N ASP A 25 3.15 21.82 8.95
CA ASP A 25 2.05 21.19 8.23
C ASP A 25 2.47 20.73 6.82
N LEU A 26 3.23 21.53 6.08
CA LEU A 26 3.77 21.16 4.78
C LEU A 26 4.70 19.94 4.87
N LEU A 27 5.63 19.95 5.83
CA LEU A 27 6.56 18.83 6.06
C LEU A 27 5.79 17.53 6.39
N THR A 28 4.82 17.61 7.28
CA THR A 28 4.10 16.44 7.77
C THR A 28 3.10 15.90 6.74
N ARG A 29 2.34 16.80 6.09
CA ARG A 29 1.24 16.41 5.20
C ARG A 29 1.64 16.18 3.75
N ILE A 30 2.72 16.82 3.28
CA ILE A 30 3.17 16.72 1.89
C ILE A 30 4.49 15.97 1.80
N VAL A 31 5.57 16.49 2.39
CA VAL A 31 6.91 15.93 2.22
C VAL A 31 7.01 14.53 2.81
N ALA A 32 6.45 14.30 4.00
CA ALA A 32 6.51 12.99 4.63
C ALA A 32 5.77 11.89 3.84
N ARG A 33 4.74 12.25 3.06
CA ARG A 33 4.01 11.29 2.22
C ARG A 33 4.81 10.76 1.02
N VAL A 34 5.87 11.44 0.61
CA VAL A 34 6.79 10.97 -0.44
C VAL A 34 7.57 9.72 -0.02
N ALA A 35 7.69 9.47 1.29
CA ALA A 35 8.45 8.35 1.81
C ALA A 35 7.91 6.99 1.35
N VAL A 36 6.59 6.81 1.29
CA VAL A 36 5.96 5.54 0.90
C VAL A 36 6.22 5.20 -0.57
N PRO A 37 5.95 6.09 -1.56
CA PRO A 37 6.39 5.92 -2.93
C PRO A 37 7.88 5.62 -3.06
N PHE A 38 8.73 6.32 -2.34
CA PHE A 38 10.18 6.08 -2.34
C PHE A 38 10.54 4.66 -1.91
N TYR A 39 9.90 4.11 -0.86
CA TYR A 39 10.15 2.74 -0.43
C TYR A 39 9.68 1.73 -1.47
N PHE A 40 8.55 1.94 -2.13
CA PHE A 40 8.11 1.08 -3.24
C PHE A 40 9.10 1.14 -4.40
N MET A 41 9.52 2.34 -4.85
CA MET A 41 10.52 2.50 -5.91
C MET A 41 11.84 1.82 -5.56
N ALA A 42 12.36 2.01 -4.34
CA ALA A 42 13.56 1.34 -3.89
C ALA A 42 13.39 -0.19 -3.86
N THR A 43 12.24 -0.68 -3.40
CA THR A 43 11.93 -2.11 -3.41
C THR A 43 11.88 -2.65 -4.83
N GLY A 44 11.19 -1.98 -5.74
CA GLY A 44 11.13 -2.36 -7.16
C GLY A 44 12.51 -2.42 -7.80
N LEU A 45 13.30 -1.36 -7.67
CA LEU A 45 14.64 -1.27 -8.23
C LEU A 45 15.54 -2.44 -7.81
N PHE A 46 15.52 -2.82 -6.53
CA PHE A 46 16.38 -3.88 -6.02
C PHE A 46 15.80 -5.29 -6.18
N THR A 47 14.51 -5.44 -6.40
CA THR A 47 13.85 -6.75 -6.46
C THR A 47 13.43 -7.15 -7.86
N ILE A 48 12.89 -6.24 -8.66
CA ILE A 48 12.38 -6.60 -10.00
C ILE A 48 13.54 -7.02 -10.91
N SER A 49 14.58 -6.20 -11.01
CA SER A 49 15.74 -6.53 -11.84
C SER A 49 16.48 -7.77 -11.34
N ARG A 50 16.66 -7.91 -10.03
CA ARG A 50 17.42 -9.03 -9.44
C ARG A 50 16.72 -10.37 -9.61
N TYR A 51 15.39 -10.41 -9.46
CA TYR A 51 14.64 -11.66 -9.47
C TYR A 51 13.77 -11.83 -10.72
N HIS A 52 14.05 -11.10 -11.79
CA HIS A 52 13.25 -11.13 -13.02
C HIS A 52 13.07 -12.55 -13.58
N ARG A 53 14.12 -13.38 -13.56
CA ARG A 53 14.12 -14.78 -14.06
C ARG A 53 14.29 -15.83 -12.96
N ASP A 54 14.30 -15.43 -11.70
CA ASP A 54 14.53 -16.31 -10.56
C ASP A 54 13.25 -16.48 -9.72
N ASN A 55 12.47 -17.50 -10.07
CA ASN A 55 11.25 -17.84 -9.33
C ASN A 55 11.54 -18.29 -7.88
N GLY A 56 12.69 -18.93 -7.62
CA GLY A 56 13.10 -19.32 -6.29
C GLY A 56 13.39 -18.11 -5.41
N GLY A 57 14.14 -17.16 -5.95
CA GLY A 57 14.44 -15.89 -5.31
C GLY A 57 13.19 -15.05 -5.00
N ARG A 58 12.23 -14.99 -5.93
CA ARG A 58 10.93 -14.32 -5.71
C ARG A 58 10.19 -14.92 -4.53
N LYS A 59 10.02 -16.23 -4.50
CA LYS A 59 9.35 -16.95 -3.40
C LYS A 59 10.06 -16.71 -2.06
N LYS A 60 11.38 -16.77 -2.05
CA LYS A 60 12.18 -16.52 -0.84
C LYS A 60 12.02 -15.08 -0.35
N HIS A 61 11.99 -14.11 -1.28
CA HIS A 61 11.81 -12.70 -0.96
C HIS A 61 10.41 -12.43 -0.39
N LEU A 62 9.35 -12.94 -1.05
CA LEU A 62 7.97 -12.83 -0.54
C LEU A 62 7.80 -13.51 0.83
N LYS A 63 8.40 -14.70 1.03
CA LYS A 63 8.41 -15.36 2.34
C LYS A 63 9.05 -14.49 3.42
N LYS A 64 10.16 -13.81 3.09
CA LYS A 64 10.82 -12.90 4.04
C LYS A 64 9.91 -11.72 4.43
N ILE A 65 9.28 -11.07 3.45
CA ILE A 65 8.33 -9.98 3.72
C ILE A 65 7.14 -10.52 4.53
N GLY A 66 6.58 -11.65 4.15
CA GLY A 66 5.47 -12.30 4.85
C GLY A 66 5.81 -12.66 6.30
N PHE A 67 7.03 -13.13 6.56
CA PHE A 67 7.49 -13.39 7.93
C PHE A 67 7.58 -12.11 8.76
N ILE A 68 8.15 -11.03 8.19
CA ILE A 68 8.21 -9.72 8.85
C ILE A 68 6.80 -9.20 9.12
N TYR A 69 5.89 -9.35 8.15
CA TYR A 69 4.51 -8.95 8.31
C TYR A 69 3.79 -9.74 9.41
N ALA A 70 3.92 -11.06 9.42
CA ALA A 70 3.34 -11.91 10.47
C ALA A 70 3.89 -11.55 11.85
N ALA A 71 5.19 -11.33 11.98
CA ALA A 71 5.80 -10.89 13.23
C ALA A 71 5.27 -9.52 13.69
N ALA A 72 5.08 -8.58 12.74
CA ALA A 72 4.49 -7.28 13.04
C ALA A 72 3.03 -7.41 13.48
N VAL A 73 2.21 -8.22 12.79
CA VAL A 73 0.81 -8.48 13.19
C VAL A 73 0.74 -9.05 14.61
N LEU A 74 1.62 -10.00 14.94
CA LEU A 74 1.70 -10.56 16.31
C LEU A 74 2.12 -9.51 17.33
N LEU A 75 3.08 -8.65 16.99
CA LEU A 75 3.53 -7.57 17.88
C LEU A 75 2.40 -6.57 18.18
N TYR A 76 1.56 -6.28 17.17
CA TYR A 76 0.41 -5.36 17.32
C TYR A 76 -0.86 -6.05 17.86
N LEU A 77 -0.84 -7.35 18.12
CA LEU A 77 -1.99 -8.08 18.65
C LEU A 77 -2.55 -7.48 19.97
N PRO A 78 -1.72 -7.11 20.98
CA PRO A 78 -2.22 -6.47 22.19
C PRO A 78 -2.96 -5.15 21.92
N LEU A 79 -2.46 -4.36 20.95
CA LEU A 79 -3.10 -3.11 20.55
C LEU A 79 -4.44 -3.36 19.86
N ASN A 80 -4.52 -4.38 19.00
CA ASN A 80 -5.76 -4.77 18.34
C ASN A 80 -6.82 -5.24 19.33
N ILE A 81 -6.41 -5.96 20.40
CA ILE A 81 -7.30 -6.35 21.49
C ILE A 81 -7.79 -5.10 22.25
N TYR A 82 -6.89 -4.19 22.59
CA TYR A 82 -7.23 -2.95 23.29
C TYR A 82 -8.20 -2.06 22.49
N GLN A 83 -8.12 -2.06 21.15
CA GLN A 83 -8.99 -1.30 20.27
C GLN A 83 -10.30 -2.03 19.90
N ASP A 84 -10.64 -3.10 20.61
CA ASP A 84 -11.83 -3.92 20.33
C ASP A 84 -11.96 -4.39 18.87
N TYR A 85 -10.81 -4.58 18.20
CA TYR A 85 -10.80 -5.00 16.80
C TYR A 85 -11.56 -6.32 16.58
N PHE A 86 -11.47 -7.24 17.53
CA PHE A 86 -12.09 -8.57 17.46
C PHE A 86 -13.57 -8.59 17.82
N ASN A 87 -14.11 -7.52 18.39
CA ASN A 87 -15.52 -7.37 18.72
C ASN A 87 -16.35 -6.72 17.62
N ARG A 88 -15.72 -6.43 16.46
CA ARG A 88 -16.41 -5.80 15.32
C ARG A 88 -17.37 -6.78 14.63
N PRO A 89 -18.52 -6.31 14.10
CA PRO A 89 -19.40 -7.13 13.31
C PRO A 89 -18.68 -7.65 12.06
N ASN A 90 -19.03 -8.85 11.60
CA ASN A 90 -18.38 -9.49 10.45
C ASN A 90 -16.84 -9.65 10.61
N LEU A 91 -16.41 -10.10 11.78
CA LEU A 91 -14.99 -10.22 12.13
C LEU A 91 -14.17 -10.96 11.07
N LEU A 92 -14.62 -12.13 10.60
CA LEU A 92 -13.84 -12.97 9.68
C LEU A 92 -13.59 -12.30 8.32
N PRO A 93 -14.59 -11.75 7.62
CA PRO A 93 -14.36 -10.97 6.40
C PRO A 93 -13.45 -9.76 6.62
N ASN A 94 -13.66 -9.01 7.70
CA ASN A 94 -12.86 -7.81 8.01
C ASN A 94 -11.41 -8.17 8.35
N LEU A 95 -11.19 -9.27 9.07
CA LEU A 95 -9.85 -9.76 9.39
C LEU A 95 -9.11 -10.22 8.13
N LEU A 96 -9.77 -10.99 7.25
CA LEU A 96 -9.17 -11.43 5.99
C LEU A 96 -8.84 -10.25 5.08
N ARG A 97 -9.75 -9.27 4.96
CA ARG A 97 -9.51 -8.03 4.22
C ARG A 97 -8.33 -7.26 4.79
N GLY A 98 -8.32 -7.03 6.10
CA GLY A 98 -7.24 -6.35 6.80
C GLY A 98 -5.91 -7.07 6.61
N LEU A 99 -5.85 -8.39 6.75
CA LEU A 99 -4.62 -9.14 6.58
C LEU A 99 -4.08 -9.11 5.14
N VAL A 100 -4.96 -9.08 4.13
CA VAL A 100 -4.54 -9.17 2.73
C VAL A 100 -4.27 -7.79 2.12
N PHE A 101 -5.05 -6.77 2.45
CA PHE A 101 -5.02 -5.48 1.75
C PHE A 101 -4.59 -4.31 2.62
N ASP A 102 -5.16 -4.17 3.81
CA ASP A 102 -5.09 -2.92 4.57
C ASP A 102 -4.15 -2.99 5.78
N GLY A 103 -3.73 -4.19 6.17
CA GLY A 103 -3.05 -4.42 7.44
C GLY A 103 -4.04 -4.45 8.61
N THR A 104 -3.69 -5.14 9.70
CA THR A 104 -4.51 -5.16 10.93
C THR A 104 -4.43 -3.84 11.71
N VAL A 105 -3.41 -3.05 11.44
CA VAL A 105 -3.20 -1.68 11.93
C VAL A 105 -2.81 -0.82 10.74
N TYR A 106 -3.30 0.42 10.72
CA TYR A 106 -3.11 1.37 9.62
C TYR A 106 -1.67 1.45 9.06
N HIS A 107 -0.66 1.34 9.92
CA HIS A 107 0.74 1.42 9.51
C HIS A 107 1.25 0.20 8.74
N LEU A 108 0.57 -0.95 8.89
CA LEU A 108 1.03 -2.22 8.33
C LEU A 108 0.63 -2.42 6.86
N TRP A 109 -0.27 -1.60 6.31
CA TRP A 109 -0.77 -1.75 4.93
C TRP A 109 0.33 -1.83 3.87
N HIS A 110 1.47 -1.20 4.11
CA HIS A 110 2.59 -1.18 3.18
C HIS A 110 3.18 -2.57 2.92
N LEU A 111 3.21 -3.46 3.91
CA LEU A 111 3.79 -4.80 3.77
C LEU A 111 2.94 -5.72 2.88
N PRO A 112 1.63 -5.92 3.11
CA PRO A 112 0.79 -6.67 2.19
C PRO A 112 0.70 -5.98 0.81
N ALA A 113 0.69 -4.64 0.76
CA ALA A 113 0.72 -3.91 -0.50
C ALA A 113 2.02 -4.17 -1.30
N ALA A 114 3.18 -4.26 -0.64
CA ALA A 114 4.44 -4.63 -1.30
C ALA A 114 4.39 -6.06 -1.83
N MET A 115 3.86 -7.02 -1.08
CA MET A 115 3.76 -8.42 -1.53
C MET A 115 2.86 -8.57 -2.75
N LEU A 116 1.66 -7.97 -2.71
CA LEU A 116 0.71 -7.98 -3.82
C LEU A 116 1.26 -7.23 -5.03
N GLY A 117 1.78 -6.02 -4.83
CA GLY A 117 2.35 -5.20 -5.89
C GLY A 117 3.53 -5.88 -6.59
N LEU A 118 4.48 -6.46 -5.86
CA LEU A 118 5.58 -7.23 -6.43
C LEU A 118 5.07 -8.42 -7.26
N THR A 119 4.08 -9.14 -6.75
CA THR A 119 3.49 -10.29 -7.47
C THR A 119 2.85 -9.83 -8.78
N ILE A 120 2.13 -8.72 -8.77
CA ILE A 120 1.51 -8.14 -9.97
C ILE A 120 2.58 -7.69 -10.95
N VAL A 121 3.59 -6.93 -10.50
CA VAL A 121 4.64 -6.40 -11.38
C VAL A 121 5.45 -7.53 -12.02
N TRP A 122 5.84 -8.56 -11.28
CA TRP A 122 6.50 -9.73 -11.88
C TRP A 122 5.66 -10.40 -12.96
N ARG A 123 4.33 -10.51 -12.76
CA ARG A 123 3.42 -11.05 -13.79
C ARG A 123 3.29 -10.14 -15.00
N LEU A 124 3.25 -8.81 -14.77
CA LEU A 124 3.20 -7.84 -15.86
C LEU A 124 4.47 -7.90 -16.71
N VAL A 125 5.64 -7.90 -16.07
CA VAL A 125 6.95 -7.93 -16.77
C VAL A 125 7.19 -9.28 -17.47
N GLU A 126 6.61 -10.39 -16.96
CA GLU A 126 6.70 -11.70 -17.63
C GLU A 126 5.81 -11.80 -18.89
N LYS A 127 4.63 -11.19 -18.85
CA LYS A 127 3.60 -11.36 -19.88
C LYS A 127 3.55 -10.24 -20.90
N LEU A 128 4.03 -9.07 -20.55
CA LEU A 128 3.94 -7.85 -21.33
C LEU A 128 5.34 -7.24 -21.50
N ASP A 129 5.55 -6.50 -22.61
CA ASP A 129 6.71 -5.61 -22.71
C ASP A 129 6.67 -4.55 -21.61
N TYR A 130 7.84 -4.08 -21.17
CA TYR A 130 7.96 -3.11 -20.09
C TYR A 130 7.04 -1.87 -20.26
N PRO A 131 6.98 -1.22 -21.47
CA PRO A 131 6.08 -0.08 -21.67
C PRO A 131 4.60 -0.42 -21.48
N LYS A 132 4.17 -1.60 -21.96
CA LYS A 132 2.78 -2.05 -21.77
C LYS A 132 2.47 -2.36 -20.31
N GLY A 133 3.40 -3.01 -19.61
CA GLY A 133 3.29 -3.26 -18.18
C GLY A 133 3.18 -1.96 -17.37
N LEU A 134 4.01 -0.97 -17.70
CA LEU A 134 3.97 0.36 -17.07
C LEU A 134 2.64 1.08 -17.36
N ALA A 135 2.12 0.98 -18.59
CA ALA A 135 0.81 1.55 -18.92
C ALA A 135 -0.33 0.91 -18.10
N VAL A 136 -0.32 -0.42 -17.93
CA VAL A 136 -1.29 -1.10 -17.04
C VAL A 136 -1.15 -0.63 -15.61
N ALA A 137 0.07 -0.54 -15.08
CA ALA A 137 0.31 -0.05 -13.72
C ALA A 137 -0.15 1.40 -13.54
N ALA A 138 0.02 2.26 -14.56
CA ALA A 138 -0.47 3.63 -14.56
C ALA A 138 -2.00 3.70 -14.55
N VAL A 139 -2.68 2.86 -15.35
CA VAL A 139 -4.16 2.78 -15.32
C VAL A 139 -4.65 2.32 -13.95
N LEU A 140 -4.04 1.28 -13.36
CA LEU A 140 -4.38 0.85 -12.00
C LEU A 140 -4.20 1.97 -10.98
N TYR A 141 -3.10 2.71 -11.08
CA TYR A 141 -2.82 3.85 -10.22
C TYR A 141 -3.87 4.96 -10.36
N LEU A 142 -4.29 5.30 -11.59
CA LEU A 142 -5.35 6.28 -11.83
C LEU A 142 -6.68 5.81 -11.21
N VAL A 143 -7.06 4.55 -11.38
CA VAL A 143 -8.24 3.98 -10.72
C VAL A 143 -8.12 4.12 -9.20
N GLY A 144 -6.96 3.79 -8.62
CA GLY A 144 -6.70 3.95 -7.20
C GLY A 144 -6.80 5.40 -6.73
N LEU A 145 -6.23 6.33 -7.48
CA LEU A 145 -6.18 7.76 -7.19
C LEU A 145 -7.59 8.38 -7.15
N PHE A 146 -8.43 8.02 -8.12
CA PHE A 146 -9.82 8.48 -8.17
C PHE A 146 -10.70 7.81 -7.11
N GLY A 147 -10.36 6.63 -6.63
CA GLY A 147 -11.05 5.96 -5.52
C GLY A 147 -10.63 6.42 -4.12
N ASP A 148 -9.49 7.11 -3.98
CA ASP A 148 -8.98 7.63 -2.70
C ASP A 148 -9.03 9.17 -2.69
N SER A 149 -7.99 9.81 -3.25
CA SER A 149 -7.77 11.25 -3.11
C SER A 149 -8.80 12.12 -3.85
N TYR A 150 -9.32 11.64 -4.97
CA TYR A 150 -10.25 12.37 -5.83
C TYR A 150 -11.67 11.82 -5.85
N TYR A 151 -11.99 10.88 -4.94
CA TYR A 151 -13.33 10.27 -4.88
C TYR A 151 -14.46 11.30 -4.71
N GLY A 152 -14.23 12.36 -3.94
CA GLY A 152 -15.20 13.45 -3.75
C GLY A 152 -15.63 14.16 -5.04
N ILE A 153 -14.78 14.12 -6.09
CA ILE A 153 -15.07 14.69 -7.41
C ILE A 153 -15.82 13.67 -8.28
N VAL A 154 -15.24 12.47 -8.43
CA VAL A 154 -15.76 11.46 -9.36
C VAL A 154 -16.99 10.72 -8.83
N GLY A 155 -17.14 10.61 -7.52
CA GLY A 155 -18.30 9.98 -6.87
C GLY A 155 -19.64 10.73 -7.08
N ARG A 156 -19.60 11.92 -7.67
CA ARG A 156 -20.80 12.65 -8.10
C ARG A 156 -21.43 12.04 -9.35
N LEU A 157 -20.67 11.28 -10.15
CA LEU A 157 -21.16 10.62 -11.36
C LEU A 157 -21.77 9.26 -10.99
N PRO A 158 -23.06 8.99 -11.27
CA PRO A 158 -23.75 7.79 -10.81
C PRO A 158 -23.09 6.48 -11.25
N VAL A 159 -22.55 6.44 -12.47
CA VAL A 159 -21.88 5.25 -13.02
C VAL A 159 -20.56 4.98 -12.30
N VAL A 160 -19.78 6.03 -12.10
CA VAL A 160 -18.48 5.94 -11.41
C VAL A 160 -18.68 5.57 -9.94
N LYS A 161 -19.69 6.16 -9.31
CA LYS A 161 -20.05 5.82 -7.92
C LYS A 161 -20.35 4.33 -7.77
N LYS A 162 -21.23 3.77 -8.63
CA LYS A 162 -21.56 2.33 -8.59
C LYS A 162 -20.33 1.43 -8.75
N PHE A 163 -19.40 1.82 -9.61
CA PHE A 163 -18.13 1.09 -9.79
C PHE A 163 -17.30 1.10 -8.51
N TYR A 164 -17.14 2.26 -7.86
CA TYR A 164 -16.37 2.33 -6.61
C TYR A 164 -17.12 1.71 -5.42
N ASP A 165 -18.45 1.80 -5.37
CA ASP A 165 -19.25 1.11 -4.35
C ASP A 165 -19.04 -0.41 -4.41
N LEU A 166 -18.87 -0.98 -5.63
CA LEU A 166 -18.51 -2.38 -5.80
C LEU A 166 -17.07 -2.67 -5.33
N LEU A 167 -16.12 -1.81 -5.67
CA LEU A 167 -14.72 -1.95 -5.21
C LEU A 167 -14.62 -1.87 -3.69
N PHE A 168 -15.36 -0.97 -3.05
CA PHE A 168 -15.36 -0.80 -1.59
C PHE A 168 -16.05 -1.96 -0.82
N GLN A 169 -16.76 -2.85 -1.52
CA GLN A 169 -17.15 -4.13 -0.91
C GLN A 169 -15.95 -5.07 -0.70
N LEU A 170 -14.89 -4.92 -1.52
CA LEU A 170 -13.69 -5.75 -1.47
C LEU A 170 -12.53 -5.09 -0.72
N PHE A 171 -12.43 -3.77 -0.74
CA PHE A 171 -11.31 -3.00 -0.18
C PHE A 171 -11.85 -1.86 0.68
N ASP A 172 -11.21 -1.58 1.81
CA ASP A 172 -11.51 -0.39 2.60
C ASP A 172 -10.92 0.86 1.93
N TYR A 173 -9.76 0.68 1.27
CA TYR A 173 -9.06 1.75 0.55
C TYR A 173 -8.55 1.25 -0.79
N THR A 174 -8.60 2.11 -1.82
CA THR A 174 -7.96 1.83 -3.12
C THR A 174 -6.44 2.08 -3.09
N ARG A 175 -5.91 2.67 -2.03
CA ARG A 175 -4.47 2.80 -1.79
C ARG A 175 -3.91 1.49 -1.22
N ASN A 176 -3.76 0.50 -2.07
CA ASN A 176 -3.34 -0.85 -1.72
C ASN A 176 -2.33 -1.44 -2.72
N GLY A 177 -2.01 -2.71 -2.57
CA GLY A 177 -1.05 -3.43 -3.40
C GLY A 177 -1.47 -3.66 -4.84
N ILE A 178 -2.76 -3.52 -5.17
CA ILE A 178 -3.28 -3.71 -6.52
C ILE A 178 -3.22 -2.40 -7.30
N PHE A 179 -3.71 -1.32 -6.72
CA PHE A 179 -3.88 -0.06 -7.43
C PHE A 179 -2.69 0.88 -7.24
N PHE A 180 -2.15 0.99 -6.03
CA PHE A 180 -1.13 1.99 -5.72
C PHE A 180 0.30 1.48 -5.95
N ALA A 181 0.64 0.28 -5.45
CA ALA A 181 2.02 -0.19 -5.42
C ALA A 181 2.65 -0.45 -6.79
N PRO A 182 1.97 -1.01 -7.83
CA PRO A 182 2.62 -1.44 -9.07
C PRO A 182 3.36 -0.33 -9.81
N ILE A 183 2.80 0.87 -9.90
CA ILE A 183 3.43 1.99 -10.61
C ILE A 183 4.77 2.42 -9.99
N PHE A 184 4.87 2.36 -8.68
CA PHE A 184 6.10 2.72 -7.96
C PHE A 184 7.11 1.58 -7.87
N LEU A 185 6.67 0.34 -8.09
CA LEU A 185 7.54 -0.84 -8.14
C LEU A 185 8.17 -1.05 -9.52
N MET A 186 7.59 -0.51 -10.58
CA MET A 186 8.11 -0.55 -11.94
C MET A 186 9.12 0.57 -12.20
#